data_200620ab256c406ee258ba0d9a14ecd4
#
_entry.id   200620ab256c406ee258ba0d9a14ecd4
#
_cell.length_a   1.000
_cell.length_b   1.000
_cell.length_c   1.000
_cell.angle_alpha   90.00
_cell.angle_beta   90.00
_cell.angle_gamma   90.00
#
_symmetry.space_group_name_H-M   'P 1'
#
loop_
_entity.id
_entity.type
_entity.pdbx_description
1 polymer ?
#
loop_
_entity_poly.entity_id
_entity_poly.type
_entity_poly.pdbx_seq_one_letter_code
_entity_poly.pdbx_strand_id
1 'polypeptide(L)'
;SSDRIERWLIDGTGAEDTPLIRDMGRRWLIQAVARAYKPGCKADCVLVLIGKQGAKKSTTFAELAGRDFFADTPMEFGSANAYSQIRRAWIYEVAELDSVRRSANSATKAFLAAQEDTFRPPYGRHSITVKRHCVFCGTTNNKSFLNDYTGSRRFWPVEVGDINLDWIKENRDQMPTRQGPDGGLRKSRRQDLKRTANDSSIETHGRITSESGCAGTKASSR
;
A
#
# COMPACT_ATOMS: atom_id res chain seq x y z
N SER A 1 -7.51 -11.38 -21.25
CA SER A 1 -7.70 -12.78 -20.92
C SER A 1 -7.67 -12.97 -19.42
N SER A 2 -8.69 -13.62 -18.82
CA SER A 2 -8.78 -13.89 -17.37
C SER A 2 -7.63 -14.76 -16.88
N ASP A 3 -7.05 -15.52 -17.77
CA ASP A 3 -6.01 -16.51 -17.54
C ASP A 3 -4.72 -15.91 -16.91
N ARG A 4 -4.30 -14.72 -17.33
CA ARG A 4 -3.09 -14.07 -16.80
C ARG A 4 -3.23 -13.66 -15.34
N ILE A 5 -4.42 -13.24 -14.91
CA ILE A 5 -4.67 -12.86 -13.51
C ILE A 5 -4.63 -14.10 -12.61
N GLU A 6 -5.02 -15.25 -13.13
CA GLU A 6 -5.02 -16.50 -12.38
C GLU A 6 -3.62 -17.12 -12.32
N ARG A 7 -2.82 -16.93 -13.37
CA ARG A 7 -1.52 -17.57 -13.52
C ARG A 7 -0.32 -16.72 -13.13
N TRP A 8 -0.50 -15.47 -12.73
CA TRP A 8 0.62 -14.56 -12.51
C TRP A 8 1.63 -15.04 -11.46
N LEU A 9 1.17 -15.74 -10.42
CA LEU A 9 2.05 -16.34 -9.43
C LEU A 9 2.84 -17.52 -10.03
N ILE A 10 2.22 -18.29 -10.90
CA ILE A 10 2.84 -19.45 -11.54
C ILE A 10 3.86 -18.98 -12.57
N ASP A 11 3.41 -18.22 -13.56
CA ASP A 11 4.22 -17.82 -14.71
C ASP A 11 5.26 -16.74 -14.34
N GLY A 12 4.93 -15.88 -13.36
CA GLY A 12 5.79 -14.78 -12.92
C GLY A 12 6.72 -15.14 -11.77
N THR A 13 6.31 -16.04 -10.87
CA THR A 13 7.13 -16.35 -9.68
C THR A 13 7.59 -17.81 -9.60
N GLY A 14 7.23 -18.65 -10.57
CA GLY A 14 7.58 -20.05 -10.55
C GLY A 14 6.92 -20.83 -9.41
N ALA A 15 5.82 -20.34 -8.88
CA ALA A 15 5.05 -21.04 -7.85
C ALA A 15 4.39 -22.31 -8.45
N GLU A 16 4.12 -23.28 -7.59
CA GLU A 16 3.43 -24.52 -7.99
C GLU A 16 2.04 -24.22 -8.57
N ASP A 17 1.71 -24.89 -9.67
CA ASP A 17 0.42 -24.71 -10.34
C ASP A 17 -0.69 -25.52 -9.65
N THR A 18 -1.27 -24.93 -8.62
CA THR A 18 -2.41 -25.49 -7.90
C THR A 18 -3.61 -24.54 -7.93
N PRO A 19 -4.85 -25.06 -7.84
CA PRO A 19 -6.05 -24.23 -7.76
C PRO A 19 -5.99 -23.20 -6.63
N LEU A 20 -5.40 -23.56 -5.50
CA LEU A 20 -5.24 -22.69 -4.33
C LEU A 20 -4.32 -21.49 -4.64
N ILE A 21 -3.15 -21.72 -5.24
CA ILE A 21 -2.20 -20.68 -5.61
C ILE A 21 -2.80 -19.74 -6.66
N ARG A 22 -3.50 -20.29 -7.65
CA ARG A 22 -4.23 -19.48 -8.65
C ARG A 22 -5.26 -18.57 -7.97
N ASP A 23 -6.07 -19.09 -7.06
CA ASP A 23 -7.12 -18.34 -6.37
C ASP A 23 -6.51 -17.25 -5.43
N MET A 24 -5.44 -17.58 -4.71
CA MET A 24 -4.70 -16.62 -3.88
C MET A 24 -4.17 -15.45 -4.72
N GLY A 25 -3.48 -15.74 -5.81
CA GLY A 25 -2.92 -14.72 -6.70
C GLY A 25 -4.01 -13.83 -7.29
N ARG A 26 -5.08 -14.45 -7.82
CA ARG A 26 -6.22 -13.75 -8.39
C ARG A 26 -6.90 -12.82 -7.37
N ARG A 27 -7.25 -13.35 -6.20
CA ARG A 27 -7.96 -12.58 -5.16
C ARG A 27 -7.11 -11.44 -4.62
N TRP A 28 -5.82 -11.65 -4.42
CA TRP A 28 -4.94 -10.59 -3.94
C TRP A 28 -4.83 -9.45 -4.95
N LEU A 29 -4.67 -9.74 -6.25
CA LEU A 29 -4.70 -8.71 -7.30
C LEU A 29 -6.05 -7.98 -7.36
N ILE A 30 -7.17 -8.71 -7.23
CA ILE A 30 -8.50 -8.08 -7.19
C ILE A 30 -8.60 -7.10 -6.02
N GLN A 31 -8.11 -7.47 -4.82
CA GLN A 31 -8.08 -6.57 -3.67
C GLN A 31 -7.21 -5.34 -3.93
N ALA A 32 -6.04 -5.52 -4.54
CA ALA A 32 -5.13 -4.43 -4.88
C ALA A 32 -5.79 -3.43 -5.84
N VAL A 33 -6.45 -3.93 -6.88
CA VAL A 33 -7.20 -3.11 -7.83
C VAL A 33 -8.41 -2.44 -7.16
N ALA A 34 -9.17 -3.20 -6.38
CA ALA A 34 -10.35 -2.67 -5.68
C ALA A 34 -9.96 -1.50 -4.75
N ARG A 35 -8.86 -1.62 -3.99
CA ARG A 35 -8.33 -0.53 -3.15
C ARG A 35 -7.94 0.70 -3.95
N ALA A 36 -7.48 0.51 -5.18
CA ALA A 36 -7.15 1.61 -6.06
C ALA A 36 -8.37 2.40 -6.54
N TYR A 37 -9.43 1.69 -6.93
CA TYR A 37 -10.64 2.31 -7.47
C TYR A 37 -11.65 2.72 -6.40
N LYS A 38 -11.72 1.95 -5.32
CA LYS A 38 -12.63 2.19 -4.19
C LYS A 38 -11.83 2.18 -2.88
N PRO A 39 -11.10 3.26 -2.58
CA PRO A 39 -10.38 3.38 -1.32
C PRO A 39 -11.30 3.11 -0.12
N GLY A 40 -10.78 2.38 0.86
CA GLY A 40 -11.55 1.98 2.03
C GLY A 40 -12.33 0.66 1.85
N CYS A 41 -12.32 0.01 0.69
CA CYS A 41 -12.89 -1.32 0.58
C CYS A 41 -12.08 -2.33 1.41
N LYS A 42 -12.72 -3.44 1.81
CA LYS A 42 -12.05 -4.49 2.59
C LYS A 42 -10.95 -5.17 1.77
N ALA A 43 -9.72 -5.16 2.29
CA ALA A 43 -8.55 -5.83 1.73
C ALA A 43 -7.58 -6.13 2.87
N ASP A 44 -7.80 -7.23 3.57
CA ASP A 44 -7.10 -7.62 4.79
C ASP A 44 -6.14 -8.80 4.60
N CYS A 45 -5.97 -9.28 3.35
CA CYS A 45 -5.05 -10.37 3.05
C CYS A 45 -3.67 -9.83 2.65
N VAL A 46 -2.64 -10.44 3.20
CA VAL A 46 -1.22 -10.18 2.92
C VAL A 46 -0.67 -11.35 2.13
N LEU A 47 -0.29 -11.12 0.88
CA LEU A 47 0.37 -12.15 0.08
C LEU A 47 1.83 -12.22 0.49
N VAL A 48 2.31 -13.44 0.80
CA VAL A 48 3.67 -13.68 1.30
C VAL A 48 4.42 -14.58 0.35
N LEU A 49 5.49 -14.06 -0.26
CA LEU A 49 6.37 -14.88 -1.09
C LEU A 49 7.48 -15.50 -0.25
N ILE A 50 7.60 -16.82 -0.31
CA ILE A 50 8.57 -17.61 0.43
C ILE A 50 9.59 -18.21 -0.53
N GLY A 51 10.86 -18.03 -0.28
CA GLY A 51 11.92 -18.59 -1.13
C GLY A 51 13.31 -18.16 -0.69
N LYS A 52 14.32 -18.63 -1.38
CA LYS A 52 15.72 -18.34 -1.05
C LYS A 52 16.01 -16.84 -1.00
N GLN A 53 17.01 -16.45 -0.23
CA GLN A 53 17.55 -15.09 -0.27
C GLN A 53 18.06 -14.78 -1.67
N GLY A 54 17.82 -13.55 -2.16
CA GLY A 54 18.22 -13.15 -3.51
C GLY A 54 17.27 -13.60 -4.62
N ALA A 55 16.20 -14.35 -4.34
CA ALA A 55 15.20 -14.79 -5.32
C ALA A 55 14.34 -13.67 -5.90
N LYS A 56 14.68 -12.40 -5.73
CA LYS A 56 13.99 -11.22 -6.30
C LYS A 56 12.52 -11.07 -5.84
N LYS A 57 12.15 -11.62 -4.69
CA LYS A 57 10.77 -11.58 -4.16
C LYS A 57 10.22 -10.16 -3.99
N SER A 58 10.96 -9.28 -3.31
CA SER A 58 10.57 -7.87 -3.14
C SER A 58 10.55 -7.13 -4.49
N THR A 59 11.49 -7.44 -5.37
CA THR A 59 11.53 -6.88 -6.73
C THR A 59 10.27 -7.25 -7.52
N THR A 60 9.72 -8.44 -7.32
CA THR A 60 8.45 -8.86 -7.94
C THR A 60 7.31 -7.89 -7.61
N PHE A 61 7.14 -7.56 -6.35
CA PHE A 61 6.11 -6.60 -5.93
C PHE A 61 6.39 -5.18 -6.41
N ALA A 62 7.67 -4.77 -6.39
CA ALA A 62 8.08 -3.46 -6.90
C ALA A 62 7.82 -3.30 -8.40
N GLU A 63 8.09 -4.34 -9.20
CA GLU A 63 7.80 -4.33 -10.64
C GLU A 63 6.29 -4.39 -10.92
N LEU A 64 5.54 -5.16 -10.13
CA LEU A 64 4.08 -5.24 -10.24
C LEU A 64 3.40 -3.91 -9.94
N ALA A 65 3.81 -3.23 -8.88
CA ALA A 65 3.27 -1.94 -8.49
C ALA A 65 3.71 -0.81 -9.42
N GLY A 66 4.92 -0.90 -9.94
CA GLY A 66 5.71 0.22 -10.44
C GLY A 66 6.38 0.95 -9.27
N ARG A 67 7.66 1.27 -9.42
CA ARG A 67 8.52 1.77 -8.35
C ARG A 67 7.98 3.00 -7.61
N ASP A 68 7.27 3.86 -8.30
CA ASP A 68 6.66 5.07 -7.71
C ASP A 68 5.49 4.75 -6.74
N PHE A 69 4.96 3.52 -6.79
CA PHE A 69 3.79 3.09 -6.02
C PHE A 69 4.08 1.90 -5.09
N PHE A 70 5.33 1.54 -4.98
CA PHE A 70 5.83 0.51 -4.06
C PHE A 70 6.57 1.16 -2.88
N ALA A 71 6.44 0.56 -1.70
CA ALA A 71 7.25 0.91 -0.55
C ALA A 71 7.55 -0.35 0.28
N ASP A 72 8.76 -0.39 0.82
CA ASP A 72 9.32 -1.46 1.65
C ASP A 72 10.04 -0.93 2.90
N THR A 73 9.86 0.37 3.19
CA THR A 73 10.49 1.01 4.35
C THR A 73 9.96 0.39 5.65
N PRO A 74 10.82 -0.03 6.59
CA PRO A 74 10.37 -0.52 7.88
C PRO A 74 9.45 0.48 8.58
N MET A 75 8.34 0.00 9.16
CA MET A 75 7.41 0.85 9.88
C MET A 75 7.01 0.25 11.23
N GLU A 76 6.73 1.12 12.17
CA GLU A 76 6.08 0.78 13.42
C GLU A 76 4.55 0.92 13.23
N PHE A 77 3.84 -0.21 13.30
CA PHE A 77 2.39 -0.23 13.09
C PHE A 77 1.65 0.67 14.07
N GLY A 78 0.77 1.52 13.52
CA GLY A 78 -0.02 2.47 14.31
C GLY A 78 0.68 3.80 14.60
N SER A 79 1.95 3.97 14.23
CA SER A 79 2.62 5.27 14.35
C SER A 79 2.12 6.25 13.28
N ALA A 80 2.18 7.56 13.58
CA ALA A 80 1.82 8.60 12.60
C ALA A 80 2.68 8.53 11.33
N ASN A 81 3.94 8.10 11.47
CA ASN A 81 4.84 7.90 10.36
C ASN A 81 4.40 6.74 9.46
N ALA A 82 3.95 5.61 10.03
CA ALA A 82 3.41 4.49 9.27
C ALA A 82 2.23 4.93 8.39
N TYR A 83 1.30 5.71 8.92
CA TYR A 83 0.17 6.22 8.14
C TYR A 83 0.60 7.14 6.99
N SER A 84 1.64 7.95 7.19
CA SER A 84 2.19 8.81 6.14
C SER A 84 2.85 8.00 5.03
N GLN A 85 3.54 6.90 5.37
CA GLN A 85 4.22 6.04 4.41
C GLN A 85 3.22 5.26 3.55
N ILE A 86 2.20 4.62 4.15
CA ILE A 86 1.22 3.80 3.41
C ILE A 86 0.33 4.64 2.46
N ARG A 87 0.19 5.96 2.70
CA ARG A 87 -0.53 6.85 1.79
C ARG A 87 0.14 7.03 0.43
N ARG A 88 1.44 6.79 0.33
CA ARG A 88 2.20 6.95 -0.92
C ARG A 88 2.26 5.66 -1.74
N ALA A 89 2.09 4.51 -1.09
CA ALA A 89 2.20 3.22 -1.72
C ALA A 89 0.83 2.66 -2.15
N TRP A 90 0.82 1.97 -3.26
CA TRP A 90 -0.28 1.08 -3.63
C TRP A 90 -0.04 -0.34 -3.11
N ILE A 91 1.20 -0.83 -3.25
CA ILE A 91 1.64 -2.08 -2.65
C ILE A 91 2.70 -1.73 -1.62
N TYR A 92 2.48 -2.15 -0.39
CA TYR A 92 3.40 -1.95 0.72
C TYR A 92 3.94 -3.28 1.21
N GLU A 93 5.26 -3.46 1.16
CA GLU A 93 5.91 -4.65 1.69
C GLU A 93 6.16 -4.48 3.18
N VAL A 94 5.67 -5.45 3.95
CA VAL A 94 5.91 -5.52 5.39
C VAL A 94 7.28 -6.13 5.61
N ALA A 95 8.23 -5.30 6.03
CA ALA A 95 9.58 -5.75 6.38
C ALA A 95 9.53 -6.67 7.60
N GLU A 96 10.51 -7.58 7.70
CA GLU A 96 10.65 -8.51 8.83
C GLU A 96 9.35 -9.28 9.19
N LEU A 97 8.68 -9.78 8.16
CA LEU A 97 7.36 -10.41 8.30
C LEU A 97 7.33 -11.53 9.36
N ASP A 98 8.45 -12.24 9.55
CA ASP A 98 8.55 -13.29 10.58
C ASP A 98 8.42 -12.73 12.00
N SER A 99 9.03 -11.57 12.28
CA SER A 99 8.91 -10.90 13.56
C SER A 99 7.51 -10.32 13.75
N VAL A 100 6.97 -9.69 12.72
CA VAL A 100 5.59 -9.16 12.69
C VAL A 100 4.57 -10.25 12.95
N ARG A 101 4.73 -11.43 12.34
CA ARG A 101 3.82 -12.55 12.53
C ARG A 101 3.87 -13.11 13.96
N ARG A 102 5.09 -13.31 14.51
CA ARG A 102 5.28 -13.80 15.89
C ARG A 102 4.74 -12.82 16.92
N SER A 103 4.93 -11.53 16.68
CA SER A 103 4.42 -10.46 17.53
C SER A 103 3.03 -9.96 17.15
N ALA A 104 2.36 -10.62 16.16
CA ALA A 104 1.07 -10.18 15.63
C ALA A 104 -0.01 -10.15 16.73
N ASN A 105 0.06 -9.11 17.51
CA ASN A 105 -0.94 -8.77 18.52
C ASN A 105 -2.22 -8.26 17.83
N SER A 106 -3.23 -7.97 18.62
CA SER A 106 -4.49 -7.42 18.10
C SER A 106 -4.31 -6.12 17.33
N ALA A 107 -3.34 -5.29 17.73
CA ALA A 107 -3.06 -3.99 17.10
C ALA A 107 -2.53 -4.15 15.67
N THR A 108 -1.56 -5.05 15.45
CA THR A 108 -1.05 -5.36 14.09
C THR A 108 -2.16 -5.91 13.19
N LYS A 109 -2.97 -6.84 13.71
CA LYS A 109 -4.10 -7.40 12.96
C LYS A 109 -5.14 -6.34 12.61
N ALA A 110 -5.44 -5.44 13.54
CA ALA A 110 -6.34 -4.31 13.34
C ALA A 110 -5.76 -3.34 12.29
N PHE A 111 -4.47 -3.01 12.38
CA PHE A 111 -3.80 -2.15 11.40
C PHE A 111 -3.86 -2.72 9.99
N LEU A 112 -3.53 -4.00 9.80
CA LEU A 112 -3.58 -4.64 8.48
C LEU A 112 -4.99 -4.68 7.89
N ALA A 113 -6.02 -4.83 8.73
CA ALA A 113 -7.42 -4.92 8.31
C ALA A 113 -8.12 -3.56 8.15
N ALA A 114 -7.51 -2.46 8.58
CA ALA A 114 -8.15 -1.15 8.57
C ALA A 114 -8.55 -0.71 7.16
N GLN A 115 -9.70 -0.08 7.06
CA GLN A 115 -10.25 0.46 5.82
C GLN A 115 -9.94 1.95 5.67
N GLU A 116 -9.75 2.62 6.79
CA GLU A 116 -9.37 4.02 6.87
C GLU A 116 -8.37 4.24 7.99
N ASP A 117 -7.61 5.30 7.89
CA ASP A 117 -6.53 5.66 8.78
C ASP A 117 -6.80 7.04 9.35
N THR A 118 -6.90 7.14 10.69
CA THR A 118 -7.04 8.40 11.40
C THR A 118 -5.73 8.71 12.11
N PHE A 119 -5.10 9.80 11.74
CA PHE A 119 -3.84 10.24 12.34
C PHE A 119 -3.65 11.74 12.23
N ARG A 120 -2.76 12.28 13.04
CA ARG A 120 -2.34 13.68 12.97
C ARG A 120 -1.08 13.76 12.12
N PRO A 121 -1.11 14.46 10.97
CA PRO A 121 0.08 14.66 10.16
C PRO A 121 1.15 15.42 10.94
N PRO A 122 2.45 15.22 10.63
CA PRO A 122 3.50 16.08 11.15
C PRO A 122 3.16 17.56 10.88
N TYR A 123 3.26 18.39 11.90
CA TYR A 123 2.91 19.83 11.88
C TYR A 123 1.42 20.13 11.66
N GLY A 124 0.57 19.15 11.49
CA GLY A 124 -0.88 19.34 11.38
C GLY A 124 -1.51 19.75 12.71
N ARG A 125 -2.50 20.66 12.67
CA ARG A 125 -3.23 21.10 13.88
C ARG A 125 -4.32 20.11 14.28
N HIS A 126 -4.88 19.39 13.30
CA HIS A 126 -6.00 18.47 13.51
C HIS A 126 -5.69 17.06 12.98
N SER A 127 -6.36 16.07 13.56
CA SER A 127 -6.35 14.71 13.01
C SER A 127 -7.15 14.67 11.71
N ILE A 128 -6.68 13.88 10.76
CA ILE A 128 -7.37 13.63 9.49
C ILE A 128 -7.71 12.14 9.39
N THR A 129 -8.82 11.84 8.74
CA THR A 129 -9.21 10.46 8.39
C THR A 129 -9.12 10.28 6.88
N VAL A 130 -8.38 9.28 6.45
CA VAL A 130 -8.15 9.00 5.03
C VAL A 130 -8.49 7.56 4.72
N LYS A 131 -9.26 7.33 3.67
CA LYS A 131 -9.57 5.99 3.20
C LYS A 131 -8.30 5.31 2.65
N ARG A 132 -8.06 4.09 3.11
CA ARG A 132 -6.87 3.33 2.72
C ARG A 132 -6.98 2.83 1.28
N HIS A 133 -5.95 3.06 0.49
CA HIS A 133 -5.84 2.63 -0.91
C HIS A 133 -4.71 1.61 -1.14
N CYS A 134 -3.87 1.37 -0.15
CA CYS A 134 -2.80 0.38 -0.26
C CYS A 134 -3.28 -1.03 0.11
N VAL A 135 -2.55 -2.02 -0.41
CA VAL A 135 -2.57 -3.41 0.02
C VAL A 135 -1.20 -3.82 0.55
N PHE A 136 -1.18 -4.86 1.37
CA PHE A 136 0.06 -5.35 1.96
C PHE A 136 0.53 -6.63 1.29
N CYS A 137 1.85 -6.75 1.19
CA CYS A 137 2.55 -7.97 0.83
C CYS A 137 3.72 -8.20 1.81
N GLY A 138 4.36 -9.33 1.71
CA GLY A 138 5.53 -9.63 2.51
C GLY A 138 6.41 -10.65 1.83
N THR A 139 7.65 -10.73 2.28
CA THR A 139 8.61 -11.73 1.81
C THR A 139 9.32 -12.35 2.99
N THR A 140 9.65 -13.63 2.88
CA THR A 140 10.45 -14.35 3.87
C THR A 140 11.30 -15.42 3.22
N ASN A 141 12.40 -15.79 3.89
CA ASN A 141 13.22 -16.94 3.50
C ASN A 141 12.89 -18.17 4.35
N ASN A 142 12.03 -18.00 5.35
CA ASN A 142 11.73 -19.03 6.34
C ASN A 142 10.57 -19.91 5.87
N LYS A 143 10.87 -21.16 5.50
CA LYS A 143 9.87 -22.16 5.11
C LYS A 143 8.93 -22.57 6.24
N SER A 144 9.31 -22.38 7.52
CA SER A 144 8.41 -22.67 8.65
C SER A 144 7.18 -21.77 8.65
N PHE A 145 7.17 -20.69 7.87
CA PHE A 145 6.01 -19.85 7.65
C PHE A 145 4.83 -20.62 7.04
N LEU A 146 5.10 -21.66 6.25
CA LEU A 146 4.07 -22.52 5.63
C LEU A 146 3.33 -23.39 6.66
N ASN A 147 4.02 -23.79 7.75
CA ASN A 147 3.52 -24.81 8.68
C ASN A 147 2.71 -24.26 9.85
N ASP A 148 2.63 -22.94 9.99
CA ASP A 148 1.94 -22.32 11.11
C ASP A 148 0.53 -21.88 10.73
N TYR A 149 -0.41 -22.79 10.86
CA TYR A 149 -1.84 -22.55 10.62
C TYR A 149 -2.54 -21.85 11.81
N THR A 150 -1.84 -21.62 12.91
CA THR A 150 -2.43 -21.09 14.13
C THR A 150 -2.53 -19.56 14.09
N GLY A 151 -3.60 -19.06 13.52
CA GLY A 151 -4.05 -17.70 13.84
C GLY A 151 -3.93 -16.64 12.77
N SER A 152 -3.56 -16.97 11.53
CA SER A 152 -3.41 -15.89 10.55
C SER A 152 -3.99 -16.18 9.16
N ARG A 153 -5.31 -16.36 9.10
CA ARG A 153 -6.07 -16.39 7.82
C ARG A 153 -5.80 -15.19 6.89
N ARG A 154 -5.08 -14.17 7.40
CA ARG A 154 -4.72 -12.98 6.61
C ARG A 154 -3.45 -13.16 5.81
N PHE A 155 -2.52 -14.00 6.26
CA PHE A 155 -1.28 -14.23 5.55
C PHE A 155 -1.44 -15.41 4.59
N TRP A 156 -1.21 -15.14 3.34
CA TRP A 156 -1.33 -16.13 2.27
C TRP A 156 0.07 -16.51 1.76
N PRO A 157 0.65 -17.57 2.31
CA PRO A 157 2.00 -18.00 1.96
C PRO A 157 2.03 -18.70 0.60
N VAL A 158 2.98 -18.31 -0.22
CA VAL A 158 3.24 -18.90 -1.54
C VAL A 158 4.73 -19.17 -1.67
N GLU A 159 5.11 -20.43 -1.82
CA GLU A 159 6.49 -20.79 -2.13
C GLU A 159 6.76 -20.46 -3.60
N VAL A 160 7.86 -19.69 -3.84
CA VAL A 160 8.28 -19.30 -5.19
C VAL A 160 9.44 -20.14 -5.68
N GLY A 161 9.45 -20.40 -6.97
CA GLY A 161 10.57 -21.00 -7.70
C GLY A 161 11.45 -19.94 -8.37
N ASP A 162 11.71 -20.12 -9.64
CA ASP A 162 12.50 -19.18 -10.45
C ASP A 162 11.60 -18.00 -10.90
N ILE A 163 11.91 -16.83 -10.37
CA ILE A 163 11.13 -15.63 -10.66
C ILE A 163 11.50 -15.04 -12.01
N ASN A 164 10.49 -14.90 -12.88
CA ASN A 164 10.59 -14.29 -14.20
C ASN A 164 10.11 -12.82 -14.15
N LEU A 165 11.04 -11.91 -13.84
CA LEU A 165 10.72 -10.48 -13.75
C LEU A 165 10.31 -9.86 -15.10
N ASP A 166 10.83 -10.39 -16.20
CA ASP A 166 10.52 -9.84 -17.53
C ASP A 166 9.08 -10.17 -17.90
N TRP A 167 8.61 -11.39 -17.59
CA TRP A 167 7.19 -11.73 -17.71
C TRP A 167 6.30 -10.81 -16.89
N ILE A 168 6.69 -10.49 -15.65
CA ILE A 168 5.93 -9.58 -14.78
C ILE A 168 5.85 -8.17 -15.39
N LYS A 169 6.98 -7.63 -15.88
CA LYS A 169 7.03 -6.30 -16.51
C LYS A 169 6.14 -6.22 -17.75
N GLU A 170 6.21 -7.23 -18.60
CA GLU A 170 5.43 -7.29 -19.84
C GLU A 170 3.93 -7.42 -19.60
N ASN A 171 3.54 -8.15 -18.55
CA ASN A 171 2.14 -8.48 -18.31
C ASN A 171 1.48 -7.59 -17.23
N ARG A 172 2.24 -6.86 -16.41
CA ARG A 172 1.70 -6.08 -15.28
C ARG A 172 0.59 -5.10 -15.69
N ASP A 173 0.73 -4.44 -16.82
CA ASP A 173 -0.25 -3.44 -17.29
C ASP A 173 -1.57 -4.08 -17.74
N GLN A 174 -1.57 -5.40 -17.98
CA GLN A 174 -2.73 -6.18 -18.39
C GLN A 174 -3.35 -6.98 -17.23
N MET A 175 -2.62 -7.16 -16.13
CA MET A 175 -3.11 -7.90 -14.96
C MET A 175 -4.14 -7.11 -14.14
N PRO A 176 -3.93 -5.82 -13.85
CA PRO A 176 -4.89 -5.02 -13.08
C PRO A 176 -5.99 -4.39 -13.93
N THR A 177 -5.85 -4.36 -15.24
CA THR A 177 -6.80 -3.73 -16.15
C THR A 177 -7.86 -4.72 -16.61
N ARG A 178 -8.87 -4.97 -15.80
CA ARG A 178 -10.19 -5.11 -16.40
C ARG A 178 -10.62 -3.71 -16.78
N GLN A 179 -10.64 -3.47 -18.09
CA GLN A 179 -11.02 -2.24 -18.75
C GLN A 179 -12.19 -1.53 -18.06
N GLY A 180 -11.93 -0.40 -17.41
CA GLY A 180 -12.85 0.69 -17.47
C GLY A 180 -12.75 1.29 -18.89
N PRO A 181 -13.79 1.93 -19.43
CA PRO A 181 -13.86 2.33 -20.83
C PRO A 181 -12.76 3.27 -21.34
N ASP A 182 -11.87 3.73 -20.48
CA ASP A 182 -10.89 4.74 -20.85
C ASP A 182 -9.53 4.39 -20.27
N GLY A 183 -8.71 3.60 -20.77
CA GLY A 183 -7.27 3.40 -20.48
C GLY A 183 -6.55 4.29 -19.41
N GLY A 184 -7.30 4.82 -18.43
CA GLY A 184 -7.01 5.99 -17.61
C GLY A 184 -6.30 5.78 -16.29
N LEU A 185 -5.99 4.55 -15.87
CA LEU A 185 -5.39 4.28 -14.57
C LEU A 185 -4.03 4.98 -14.33
N ARG A 186 -3.23 5.10 -15.37
CA ARG A 186 -1.91 5.74 -15.27
C ARG A 186 -1.98 7.26 -15.15
N LYS A 187 -2.97 7.91 -15.79
CA LYS A 187 -3.05 9.39 -15.80
C LYS A 187 -3.78 9.93 -14.57
N SER A 188 -4.89 9.33 -14.17
CA SER A 188 -5.68 9.82 -13.04
C SER A 188 -4.93 9.64 -11.71
N ARG A 189 -4.24 8.51 -11.50
CA ARG A 189 -3.48 8.26 -10.29
C ARG A 189 -2.29 9.19 -10.08
N ARG A 190 -1.57 9.54 -11.17
CA ARG A 190 -0.52 10.56 -11.11
C ARG A 190 -1.07 11.94 -10.77
N GLN A 191 -2.30 12.23 -11.19
CA GLN A 191 -2.97 13.51 -10.89
C GLN A 191 -3.50 13.54 -9.46
N ASP A 192 -4.10 12.45 -8.97
CA ASP A 192 -4.66 12.39 -7.62
C ASP A 192 -3.58 12.35 -6.54
N LEU A 193 -2.48 11.65 -6.77
CA LEU A 193 -1.31 11.69 -5.87
C LEU A 193 -0.58 13.04 -5.92
N LYS A 194 -0.57 13.72 -7.07
CA LYS A 194 -0.04 15.09 -7.18
C LYS A 194 -0.98 16.12 -6.57
N ARG A 195 -2.30 15.95 -6.66
CA ARG A 195 -3.27 16.82 -6.00
C ARG A 195 -3.17 16.74 -4.49
N THR A 196 -3.11 15.54 -3.91
CA THR A 196 -2.92 15.36 -2.46
C THR A 196 -1.57 15.87 -1.95
N ALA A 197 -0.53 15.86 -2.79
CA ALA A 197 0.76 16.46 -2.44
C ALA A 197 0.74 18.01 -2.55
N ASN A 198 -0.03 18.58 -3.48
CA ASN A 198 -0.16 20.02 -3.66
C ASN A 198 -1.14 20.66 -2.66
N ASP A 199 -2.23 19.99 -2.30
CA ASP A 199 -3.17 20.52 -1.29
C ASP A 199 -2.52 20.70 0.08
N SER A 200 -1.51 19.89 0.41
CA SER A 200 -0.71 20.11 1.63
C SER A 200 0.27 21.28 1.54
N SER A 201 0.53 21.81 0.33
CA SER A 201 1.48 22.91 0.11
C SER A 201 0.79 24.29 -0.03
N ILE A 202 -0.50 24.34 -0.31
CA ILE A 202 -1.23 25.59 -0.59
C ILE A 202 -1.79 26.25 0.67
N GLU A 203 -1.95 25.53 1.79
CA GLU A 203 -2.44 26.13 3.04
C GLU A 203 -1.37 26.89 3.85
N THR A 204 -0.11 26.91 3.41
CA THR A 204 0.97 27.61 4.14
C THR A 204 1.32 29.00 3.62
N HIS A 205 0.67 29.49 2.55
CA HIS A 205 1.02 30.79 1.93
C HIS A 205 -0.16 31.76 1.80
N GLY A 206 -1.06 31.77 2.74
CA GLY A 206 -2.19 32.70 2.72
C GLY A 206 -2.52 33.31 4.07
N ARG A 207 -1.71 34.22 4.59
CA ARG A 207 -2.10 35.40 5.35
C ARG A 207 -0.92 36.11 6.04
N ILE A 208 -0.20 36.88 5.28
CA ILE A 208 0.49 38.07 5.80
C ILE A 208 0.35 39.12 4.70
N THR A 209 -0.65 39.96 4.75
CA THR A 209 -0.60 41.36 4.28
C THR A 209 -1.76 42.14 4.91
N SER A 210 -1.35 43.26 5.48
CA SER A 210 -2.10 44.52 5.69
C SER A 210 -3.21 44.48 6.75
N GLU A 211 -2.92 45.21 7.83
CA GLU A 211 -3.41 46.59 7.91
C GLU A 211 -2.61 47.36 8.94
N SER A 212 -1.81 48.24 8.42
CA SER A 212 -1.34 49.47 9.11
C SER A 212 -2.38 50.54 8.84
N GLY A 213 -2.93 51.17 9.85
CA GLY A 213 -3.85 52.31 9.74
C GLY A 213 -4.18 52.82 11.12
N CYS A 214 -3.40 53.63 11.58
CA CYS A 214 -3.49 55.06 11.82
C CYS A 214 -4.68 55.61 12.64
N ALA A 215 -4.32 56.50 13.52
CA ALA A 215 -5.09 57.54 14.22
C ALA A 215 -5.69 57.06 15.55
N GLY A 216 -5.32 57.62 16.65
CA GLY A 216 -5.08 59.01 16.95
C GLY A 216 -6.08 59.49 18.02
N THR A 217 -5.55 60.09 18.98
CA THR A 217 -6.17 61.14 19.83
C THR A 217 -6.71 60.79 21.22
N LYS A 218 -5.92 61.29 22.15
CA LYS A 218 -6.26 62.18 23.28
C LYS A 218 -7.13 61.71 24.45
N ALA A 219 -6.48 61.72 25.53
CA ALA A 219 -6.69 62.65 26.67
C ALA A 219 -7.67 62.21 27.73
N SER A 220 -7.23 62.18 28.89
CA SER A 220 -7.44 63.02 30.04
C SER A 220 -8.07 62.36 31.26
N SER A 221 -7.28 62.49 32.32
CA SER A 221 -7.65 62.77 33.70
C SER A 221 -8.67 61.89 34.44
N ARG A 222 -8.27 61.16 35.36
CA ARG A 222 -8.13 61.46 36.81
C ARG A 222 -7.59 60.26 37.52
#